data_06e61a3ae810d05f985e1c7ee6ab39d0
#
_entry.id   06e61a3ae810d05f985e1c7ee6ab39d0
#
_cell.length_a   1.000
_cell.length_b   1.000
_cell.length_c   1.000
_cell.angle_alpha   90.00
_cell.angle_beta   90.00
_cell.angle_gamma   90.00
#
_symmetry.space_group_name_H-M   'P 1'
#
loop_
_entity.id
_entity.type
_entity.pdbx_description
1 polymer ?
#
loop_
_entity_poly.entity_id
_entity_poly.type
_entity_poly.pdbx_seq_one_letter_code
_entity_poly.pdbx_strand_id
1 'polypeptide(L)'
;MSSCNDGNGNEGNRNRNGGNRNRKGENRSVNDENRAGNDGNGNNEYVLSWWQTAAVAAGTAAVVGGLGYLLTRASSSTSAPHASQPSSEQDGPERRGLLSSLTDSLQAITDNCNRETMGSSISQSSSWASQSDVPVRPAIGNLNSLLADIHVRYIALKREDFQLHYRVFDEVFRKLHQNMKAVDKYYERYASNVQFAGSHYDRLRIRKPDEFDMDIVIGVPVNMHTDPNNPEESDIVIEPKWPGFVQLRAGTQYQKILVRDGQDCQINRKAHEWMDDKKYILRSKFTDWFKSVGNRGLNKFETLNDLPVCYVDGTPYTIRTTSSGPAWTIVIESRGFRLDVDLVPALKFPENRWLEGRAYRPIPVECRREYWMVVPKPNKSGQTPQDEQRSWRIALQDQEKQLLNNTYQLRQVIRLLKKLRDAQGMNGIASYYIKTLFFWEVLEKKTSDPTFWKRNDIATLFKHMVQKFYDALVKGNIPYFWNKNHNMIENLNSNTLNEYKRKINSLLIVLQNPSDYKSVARYLLTPEEYQAYQTFL
;
A
#
# COMPACT_ATOMS: atom_id res chain seq x y z
N MET A 1 -17.61 -16.01 65.03
CA MET A 1 -18.11 -17.31 65.52
C MET A 1 -17.70 -18.34 64.50
N SER A 2 -16.70 -18.99 64.86
CA SER A 2 -16.45 -20.46 64.99
C SER A 2 -16.17 -21.06 63.63
N SER A 3 -14.99 -21.36 63.35
CA SER A 3 -13.91 -22.22 63.86
C SER A 3 -14.00 -23.64 63.35
N CYS A 4 -12.87 -24.02 62.80
CA CYS A 4 -12.08 -25.25 62.97
C CYS A 4 -12.34 -26.33 61.94
N ASN A 5 -11.34 -26.87 61.37
CA ASN A 5 -10.06 -27.53 61.67
C ASN A 5 -10.15 -28.97 61.17
N ASP A 6 -9.24 -29.42 60.48
CA ASP A 6 -7.97 -30.14 60.60
C ASP A 6 -8.00 -31.56 60.02
N GLY A 7 -6.84 -31.98 59.53
CA GLY A 7 -6.36 -33.37 59.54
C GLY A 7 -5.90 -33.83 58.12
N ASN A 8 -4.67 -33.84 57.71
CA ASN A 8 -3.39 -34.44 58.20
C ASN A 8 -3.25 -35.93 57.85
N GLY A 9 -2.13 -36.29 57.26
CA GLY A 9 -1.54 -37.65 57.26
C GLY A 9 -1.13 -38.10 55.85
N ASN A 10 0.03 -38.05 55.42
CA ASN A 10 1.38 -38.49 55.77
C ASN A 10 1.82 -39.78 55.03
N GLU A 11 2.98 -39.66 54.42
CA GLU A 11 4.10 -40.62 54.28
C GLU A 11 4.09 -41.77 53.27
N GLY A 12 5.26 -41.80 52.56
CA GLY A 12 5.97 -43.03 52.25
C GLY A 12 6.54 -43.10 50.83
N ASN A 13 7.67 -42.64 50.52
CA ASN A 13 9.10 -42.87 50.59
C ASN A 13 9.56 -44.23 49.97
N ARG A 14 10.65 -44.12 49.22
CA ARG A 14 11.75 -45.01 48.82
C ARG A 14 11.82 -45.43 47.35
N ASN A 15 12.79 -44.86 46.68
CA ASN A 15 14.24 -45.18 46.56
C ASN A 15 14.58 -46.36 45.61
N ARG A 16 15.41 -46.10 44.64
CA ARG A 16 16.77 -46.63 44.32
C ARG A 16 16.95 -46.90 42.82
N ASN A 17 17.92 -46.18 42.29
CA ASN A 17 19.26 -46.62 41.79
C ASN A 17 19.21 -47.48 40.51
N GLY A 18 19.93 -47.13 39.46
CA GLY A 18 21.33 -46.99 39.26
C GLY A 18 21.69 -47.37 37.84
N GLY A 19 22.74 -46.82 37.34
CA GLY A 19 23.53 -47.54 36.31
C GLY A 19 23.98 -46.78 35.10
N ASN A 20 25.05 -46.10 35.26
CA ASN A 20 26.04 -45.59 34.32
C ASN A 20 26.60 -46.65 33.36
N ARG A 21 26.87 -46.34 32.09
CA ARG A 21 28.16 -46.63 31.46
C ARG A 21 28.31 -46.06 30.03
N ASN A 22 29.42 -45.36 29.90
CA ASN A 22 30.12 -44.92 28.70
C ASN A 22 30.41 -46.03 27.69
N ARG A 23 30.51 -45.69 26.39
CA ARG A 23 31.72 -45.99 25.57
C ARG A 23 31.76 -45.21 24.26
N LYS A 24 32.98 -44.73 23.97
CA LYS A 24 33.59 -44.14 22.81
C LYS A 24 33.66 -45.10 21.60
N GLY A 25 33.91 -44.52 20.45
CA GLY A 25 34.57 -45.17 19.28
C GLY A 25 34.08 -44.54 17.98
N GLU A 26 34.73 -43.57 17.40
CA GLU A 26 35.79 -43.58 16.36
C GLU A 26 35.33 -43.93 14.93
N ASN A 27 35.46 -42.91 14.08
CA ASN A 27 35.93 -42.86 12.68
C ASN A 27 35.71 -44.03 11.71
N ARG A 28 35.13 -43.70 10.53
CA ARG A 28 35.80 -43.86 9.25
C ARG A 28 34.97 -43.29 8.09
N SER A 29 35.69 -42.52 7.28
CA SER A 29 35.39 -42.10 5.91
C SER A 29 35.28 -43.28 4.94
N VAL A 30 34.46 -43.19 3.88
CA VAL A 30 34.75 -43.59 2.49
C VAL A 30 33.71 -42.98 1.55
N ASN A 31 34.20 -42.47 0.42
CA ASN A 31 33.51 -42.00 -0.78
C ASN A 31 32.61 -43.09 -1.40
N ASP A 32 31.57 -42.71 -2.14
CA ASP A 32 31.48 -42.85 -3.58
C ASP A 32 30.07 -42.51 -4.13
N GLU A 33 30.12 -41.66 -5.12
CA GLU A 33 29.44 -41.62 -6.44
C GLU A 33 27.93 -41.89 -6.61
N ASN A 34 27.33 -40.89 -7.25
CA ASN A 34 26.35 -40.95 -8.35
C ASN A 34 25.04 -41.72 -8.19
N ARG A 35 23.95 -40.96 -8.13
CA ARG A 35 22.86 -41.08 -9.13
C ARG A 35 21.87 -39.93 -9.07
N ALA A 36 21.58 -39.42 -10.24
CA ALA A 36 20.54 -38.45 -10.50
C ALA A 36 19.16 -38.97 -10.06
N GLY A 37 18.39 -38.10 -9.43
CA GLY A 37 16.98 -38.27 -9.13
C GLY A 37 16.40 -36.88 -8.97
N ASN A 38 15.73 -36.43 -10.02
CA ASN A 38 14.89 -35.26 -10.11
C ASN A 38 13.70 -35.48 -9.18
N ASP A 39 13.36 -34.49 -8.40
CA ASP A 39 12.04 -34.05 -7.97
C ASP A 39 12.11 -33.47 -6.55
N GLY A 40 11.92 -32.19 -6.48
CA GLY A 40 11.83 -31.48 -5.21
C GLY A 40 11.60 -29.99 -5.47
N ASN A 41 10.44 -29.69 -6.00
CA ASN A 41 9.89 -28.35 -6.12
C ASN A 41 9.78 -27.72 -4.72
N GLY A 42 10.89 -27.20 -4.23
CA GLY A 42 10.94 -26.39 -3.03
C GLY A 42 10.54 -24.97 -3.40
N ASN A 43 9.26 -24.69 -3.35
CA ASN A 43 8.73 -23.34 -3.35
C ASN A 43 9.30 -22.57 -2.15
N ASN A 44 10.45 -21.95 -2.35
CA ASN A 44 10.86 -20.82 -1.58
C ASN A 44 9.95 -19.64 -1.96
N GLU A 45 8.72 -19.65 -1.49
CA GLU A 45 7.89 -18.47 -1.39
C GLU A 45 8.58 -17.47 -0.46
N TYR A 46 9.45 -16.65 -1.03
CA TYR A 46 9.78 -15.37 -0.43
C TYR A 46 8.48 -14.57 -0.39
N VAL A 47 7.86 -14.57 0.76
CA VAL A 47 6.68 -13.75 1.03
C VAL A 47 7.13 -12.29 0.92
N LEU A 48 6.98 -11.77 -0.27
CA LEU A 48 7.13 -10.35 -0.57
C LEU A 48 6.26 -9.57 0.43
N SER A 49 6.84 -8.57 1.07
CA SER A 49 6.08 -7.69 1.95
C SER A 49 5.00 -6.99 1.13
N TRP A 50 3.88 -6.62 1.74
CA TRP A 50 2.78 -5.89 1.10
C TRP A 50 3.26 -4.66 0.31
N TRP A 51 4.33 -4.04 0.78
CA TRP A 51 5.06 -2.99 0.08
C TRP A 51 5.88 -3.48 -1.13
N GLN A 52 6.15 -4.76 -1.23
CA GLN A 52 6.91 -5.36 -2.33
C GLN A 52 6.00 -5.82 -3.47
N THR A 53 4.76 -6.24 -3.18
CA THR A 53 3.79 -6.64 -4.21
C THR A 53 3.28 -5.42 -5.00
N ALA A 54 3.31 -4.23 -4.39
CA ALA A 54 2.98 -2.97 -5.05
C ALA A 54 4.02 -2.49 -6.08
N ALA A 55 5.05 -3.28 -6.37
CA ALA A 55 6.21 -2.84 -7.16
C ALA A 55 6.17 -3.18 -8.64
N VAL A 56 5.12 -3.77 -9.15
CA VAL A 56 5.00 -4.06 -10.58
C VAL A 56 3.79 -3.35 -11.16
N ALA A 57 4.09 -2.36 -11.97
CA ALA A 57 3.27 -1.57 -12.89
C ALA A 57 2.53 -0.36 -12.30
N ALA A 58 2.75 0.67 -12.71
CA ALA A 58 2.67 1.76 -13.67
C ALA A 58 1.64 2.86 -13.43
N GLY A 59 1.76 3.96 -13.70
CA GLY A 59 1.58 5.24 -13.85
C GLY A 59 0.54 5.94 -14.62
N THR A 60 0.10 6.90 -14.74
CA THR A 60 -0.72 8.08 -15.01
C THR A 60 -1.46 8.12 -16.30
N ALA A 61 -2.57 8.69 -16.32
CA ALA A 61 -3.06 9.94 -16.89
C ALA A 61 -4.55 9.95 -17.19
N ALA A 62 -5.16 10.94 -16.72
CA ALA A 62 -6.16 11.88 -17.20
C ALA A 62 -7.47 11.38 -17.82
N VAL A 63 -8.53 11.72 -17.13
CA VAL A 63 -9.92 11.67 -17.58
C VAL A 63 -10.46 13.09 -17.76
N VAL A 64 -10.79 13.48 -18.97
CA VAL A 64 -11.59 14.68 -19.25
C VAL A 64 -12.92 14.34 -19.96
N GLY A 65 -13.05 13.16 -20.57
CA GLY A 65 -14.25 12.79 -21.33
C GLY A 65 -15.40 12.18 -20.54
N GLY A 66 -15.15 11.50 -19.41
CA GLY A 66 -16.18 10.77 -18.66
C GLY A 66 -17.00 11.63 -17.70
N LEU A 67 -16.43 12.69 -17.17
CA LEU A 67 -17.13 13.61 -16.28
C LEU A 67 -18.17 14.48 -16.98
N GLY A 68 -17.91 14.85 -18.23
CA GLY A 68 -18.88 15.60 -19.04
C GLY A 68 -20.18 14.83 -19.29
N TYR A 69 -20.08 13.52 -19.45
CA TYR A 69 -21.26 12.68 -19.74
C TYR A 69 -22.14 12.45 -18.50
N LEU A 70 -21.56 12.37 -17.31
CA LEU A 70 -22.32 12.22 -16.08
C LEU A 70 -22.97 13.54 -15.61
N LEU A 71 -22.33 14.68 -15.88
CA LEU A 71 -22.90 16.00 -15.56
C LEU A 71 -23.98 16.44 -16.55
N THR A 72 -23.90 16.05 -17.83
CA THR A 72 -24.94 16.35 -18.83
C THR A 72 -26.20 15.51 -18.66
N ARG A 73 -26.12 14.32 -18.03
CA ARG A 73 -27.30 13.50 -17.74
C ARG A 73 -28.09 13.98 -16.51
N ALA A 74 -27.48 14.79 -15.66
CA ALA A 74 -28.14 15.40 -14.50
C ALA A 74 -28.87 16.73 -14.82
N SER A 75 -28.63 17.31 -16.01
CA SER A 75 -29.18 18.62 -16.39
C SER A 75 -30.24 18.59 -17.50
N SER A 76 -30.64 17.43 -18.03
CA SER A 76 -31.62 17.31 -19.11
C SER A 76 -32.97 16.67 -18.73
N SER A 77 -33.48 16.92 -17.54
CA SER A 77 -34.84 16.58 -17.17
C SER A 77 -35.61 17.81 -16.66
N THR A 78 -35.99 18.69 -17.57
CA THR A 78 -37.05 19.68 -17.34
C THR A 78 -38.01 19.69 -18.50
N SER A 79 -39.24 19.30 -18.24
CA SER A 79 -40.57 19.77 -18.62
C SER A 79 -41.59 18.65 -18.84
N ALA A 80 -42.36 18.43 -17.89
CA ALA A 80 -43.77 18.45 -17.45
C ALA A 80 -44.81 17.71 -18.34
N PRO A 81 -46.03 17.29 -17.89
CA PRO A 81 -46.78 17.76 -16.72
C PRO A 81 -47.45 16.66 -15.83
N HIS A 82 -47.82 17.08 -14.63
CA HIS A 82 -48.81 16.60 -13.66
C HIS A 82 -49.36 15.18 -13.66
N ALA A 83 -48.97 14.41 -12.63
CA ALA A 83 -49.89 13.56 -11.82
C ALA A 83 -49.23 13.20 -10.48
N SER A 84 -49.98 13.45 -9.41
CA SER A 84 -49.96 12.93 -8.02
C SER A 84 -48.67 12.36 -7.43
N GLN A 85 -48.20 13.00 -6.34
CA GLN A 85 -47.16 12.60 -5.41
C GLN A 85 -47.34 11.19 -4.82
N PRO A 86 -46.23 10.50 -4.54
CA PRO A 86 -45.96 10.00 -3.20
C PRO A 86 -44.64 10.53 -2.65
N SER A 87 -44.62 10.63 -1.34
CA SER A 87 -43.63 11.05 -0.37
C SER A 87 -42.13 11.03 -0.78
N SER A 88 -41.50 12.17 -0.51
CA SER A 88 -40.07 12.45 -0.58
C SER A 88 -39.24 11.51 0.31
N GLU A 89 -38.48 10.61 -0.29
CA GLU A 89 -37.27 10.06 0.33
C GLU A 89 -36.17 11.13 0.25
N GLN A 90 -35.81 11.67 1.38
CA GLN A 90 -34.65 12.54 1.54
C GLN A 90 -33.38 11.72 1.27
N ASP A 91 -32.67 12.03 0.19
CA ASP A 91 -31.29 11.59 -0.03
C ASP A 91 -30.41 12.12 1.11
N GLY A 92 -29.99 11.22 1.99
CA GLY A 92 -29.16 11.53 3.15
C GLY A 92 -27.75 12.04 2.76
N PRO A 93 -27.09 12.79 3.65
CA PRO A 93 -25.76 13.39 3.41
C PRO A 93 -24.65 12.38 3.07
N GLU A 94 -24.84 11.08 3.33
CA GLU A 94 -23.85 10.03 3.05
C GLU A 94 -23.66 9.69 1.57
N ARG A 95 -24.69 9.82 0.71
CA ARG A 95 -24.56 9.60 -0.74
C ARG A 95 -23.64 10.63 -1.40
N ARG A 96 -23.60 11.86 -0.86
CA ARG A 96 -22.70 12.90 -1.36
C ARG A 96 -21.25 12.70 -0.92
N GLY A 97 -21.00 12.13 0.25
CA GLY A 97 -19.64 11.95 0.81
C GLY A 97 -18.78 10.94 0.04
N LEU A 98 -19.34 9.80 -0.38
CA LEU A 98 -18.56 8.73 -1.05
C LEU A 98 -18.21 9.12 -2.50
N LEU A 99 -19.17 9.68 -3.23
CA LEU A 99 -18.97 10.19 -4.59
C LEU A 99 -18.06 11.42 -4.59
N SER A 100 -18.18 12.33 -3.61
CA SER A 100 -17.29 13.49 -3.52
C SER A 100 -15.85 13.08 -3.21
N SER A 101 -15.61 12.18 -2.28
CA SER A 101 -14.25 11.71 -1.94
C SER A 101 -13.56 10.99 -3.11
N LEU A 102 -14.29 10.18 -3.88
CA LEU A 102 -13.76 9.55 -5.09
C LEU A 102 -13.57 10.59 -6.21
N THR A 103 -14.53 11.52 -6.38
CA THR A 103 -14.46 12.60 -7.36
C THR A 103 -13.33 13.59 -7.04
N ASP A 104 -13.14 13.96 -5.77
CA ASP A 104 -12.07 14.85 -5.33
C ASP A 104 -10.69 14.20 -5.51
N SER A 105 -10.59 12.90 -5.26
CA SER A 105 -9.36 12.14 -5.53
C SER A 105 -9.06 12.05 -7.03
N LEU A 106 -10.09 11.91 -7.86
CA LEU A 106 -9.99 11.93 -9.32
C LEU A 106 -9.64 13.31 -9.87
N GLN A 107 -10.33 14.34 -9.40
CA GLN A 107 -10.06 15.72 -9.84
C GLN A 107 -8.61 16.08 -9.52
N ALA A 108 -8.11 15.73 -8.32
CA ALA A 108 -6.72 15.92 -7.95
C ALA A 108 -5.74 15.11 -8.81
N ILE A 109 -6.13 13.93 -9.31
CA ILE A 109 -5.35 13.14 -10.27
C ILE A 109 -5.38 13.78 -11.66
N THR A 110 -6.54 14.26 -12.09
CA THR A 110 -6.78 14.88 -13.41
C THR A 110 -6.07 16.23 -13.54
N ASP A 111 -6.20 17.12 -12.56
CA ASP A 111 -5.60 18.46 -12.57
C ASP A 111 -4.08 18.42 -12.64
N ASN A 112 -3.47 17.39 -12.08
CA ASN A 112 -2.01 17.25 -12.11
C ASN A 112 -1.49 16.58 -13.39
N CYS A 113 -2.31 15.78 -14.07
CA CYS A 113 -1.95 15.25 -15.38
C CYS A 113 -1.91 16.35 -16.43
N ASN A 114 -2.85 17.30 -16.34
CA ASN A 114 -2.83 18.48 -17.21
C ASN A 114 -1.58 19.35 -16.96
N ARG A 115 -1.08 19.42 -15.71
CA ARG A 115 0.19 20.09 -15.39
C ARG A 115 1.41 19.30 -15.84
N GLU A 116 1.36 17.97 -15.82
CA GLU A 116 2.46 17.10 -16.28
C GLU A 116 2.65 17.15 -17.80
N THR A 117 1.57 17.30 -18.56
CA THR A 117 1.61 17.48 -20.01
C THR A 117 1.95 18.91 -20.43
N MET A 118 1.59 19.93 -19.65
CA MET A 118 1.91 21.32 -19.93
C MET A 118 3.33 21.75 -19.52
N GLY A 119 3.96 21.06 -18.55
CA GLY A 119 5.31 21.37 -18.06
C GLY A 119 6.44 21.04 -19.03
N SER A 120 6.16 20.35 -20.16
CA SER A 120 7.14 20.07 -21.22
C SER A 120 7.06 21.02 -22.42
N SER A 121 6.18 21.99 -22.39
CA SER A 121 6.07 22.98 -23.46
C SER A 121 6.97 24.19 -23.19
N ILE A 122 8.17 24.15 -23.73
CA ILE A 122 9.01 25.33 -23.93
C ILE A 122 8.26 26.25 -24.91
N SER A 123 8.11 27.49 -24.49
CA SER A 123 7.55 28.56 -25.27
C SER A 123 8.09 28.63 -26.73
N GLN A 124 7.23 28.43 -27.72
CA GLN A 124 7.46 28.94 -29.04
C GLN A 124 6.18 29.53 -29.61
N SER A 125 6.33 30.74 -30.09
CA SER A 125 5.37 31.62 -30.73
C SER A 125 4.82 31.04 -32.03
N SER A 126 3.56 31.37 -32.27
CA SER A 126 2.71 31.13 -33.44
C SER A 126 3.34 31.33 -34.83
N SER A 127 3.21 30.34 -35.71
CA SER A 127 2.91 30.60 -37.13
C SER A 127 2.21 29.38 -37.74
N TRP A 128 1.15 29.62 -38.47
CA TRP A 128 0.32 28.63 -39.17
C TRP A 128 1.04 28.11 -40.41
N ALA A 129 1.24 26.80 -40.52
CA ALA A 129 1.42 26.09 -41.77
C ALA A 129 1.09 24.61 -41.62
N SER A 130 0.23 24.13 -42.48
CA SER A 130 -0.15 22.72 -42.64
C SER A 130 1.00 21.91 -43.20
N GLN A 131 1.46 20.91 -42.49
CA GLN A 131 2.17 19.76 -43.05
C GLN A 131 2.13 18.58 -42.05
N SER A 132 2.03 17.36 -42.57
CA SER A 132 2.05 16.08 -41.91
C SER A 132 3.34 15.87 -41.11
N ASP A 133 3.37 16.30 -39.84
CA ASP A 133 4.54 16.17 -39.00
C ASP A 133 4.38 14.96 -38.07
N VAL A 134 5.11 13.91 -38.39
CA VAL A 134 5.60 12.97 -37.35
C VAL A 134 6.40 13.81 -36.36
N PRO A 135 6.06 13.87 -35.06
CA PRO A 135 6.76 14.71 -34.12
C PRO A 135 8.24 14.31 -34.07
N VAL A 136 9.11 15.21 -34.55
CA VAL A 136 10.56 15.08 -34.49
C VAL A 136 10.93 15.01 -32.99
N ARG A 137 11.28 13.84 -32.53
CA ARG A 137 11.68 13.64 -31.14
C ARG A 137 13.01 14.35 -30.90
N PRO A 138 13.16 15.09 -29.79
CA PRO A 138 14.44 15.73 -29.48
C PRO A 138 15.53 14.68 -29.35
N ALA A 139 16.65 14.93 -29.98
CA ALA A 139 17.82 14.04 -29.91
C ALA A 139 18.27 13.87 -28.43
N ILE A 140 18.65 12.63 -28.07
CA ILE A 140 19.20 12.33 -26.75
C ILE A 140 20.63 12.88 -26.70
N GLY A 141 20.80 14.10 -26.17
CA GLY A 141 22.09 14.81 -26.15
C GLY A 141 22.77 14.88 -24.77
N ASN A 142 22.09 14.50 -23.71
CA ASN A 142 22.61 14.54 -22.35
C ASN A 142 21.82 13.63 -21.40
N LEU A 143 22.25 13.55 -20.14
CA LEU A 143 21.61 12.70 -19.12
C LEU A 143 20.14 13.12 -18.86
N ASN A 144 19.80 14.41 -18.86
CA ASN A 144 18.43 14.85 -18.64
C ASN A 144 17.50 14.35 -19.75
N SER A 145 17.89 14.51 -21.02
CA SER A 145 17.11 14.03 -22.15
C SER A 145 17.02 12.48 -22.17
N LEU A 146 18.07 11.77 -21.79
CA LEU A 146 18.05 10.32 -21.63
C LEU A 146 17.02 9.88 -20.56
N LEU A 147 17.11 10.47 -19.35
CA LEU A 147 16.20 10.12 -18.26
C LEU A 147 14.75 10.45 -18.58
N ALA A 148 14.52 11.57 -19.27
CA ALA A 148 13.19 11.97 -19.74
C ALA A 148 12.64 10.98 -20.80
N ASP A 149 13.44 10.57 -21.77
CA ASP A 149 13.01 9.61 -22.79
C ASP A 149 12.73 8.22 -22.20
N ILE A 150 13.61 7.72 -21.31
CA ILE A 150 13.38 6.47 -20.59
C ILE A 150 12.09 6.57 -19.74
N HIS A 151 11.85 7.72 -19.11
CA HIS A 151 10.64 7.92 -18.32
C HIS A 151 9.39 7.80 -19.20
N VAL A 152 9.37 8.46 -20.37
CA VAL A 152 8.22 8.44 -21.28
C VAL A 152 7.97 7.03 -21.84
N ARG A 153 9.02 6.29 -22.21
CA ARG A 153 8.88 4.99 -22.88
C ARG A 153 8.64 3.82 -21.93
N TYR A 154 9.27 3.83 -20.77
CA TYR A 154 9.35 2.66 -19.88
C TYR A 154 8.80 2.88 -18.47
N ILE A 155 8.45 4.12 -18.12
CA ILE A 155 7.98 4.45 -16.77
C ILE A 155 6.59 5.07 -16.78
N ALA A 156 6.35 6.04 -17.65
CA ALA A 156 5.07 6.72 -17.73
C ALA A 156 3.95 5.78 -18.18
N LEU A 157 2.75 6.04 -17.71
CA LEU A 157 1.54 5.34 -18.13
C LEU A 157 0.93 5.94 -19.37
N LYS A 158 0.27 5.07 -20.10
CA LYS A 158 -0.63 5.51 -21.16
C LYS A 158 -1.96 5.94 -20.56
N ARG A 159 -2.44 7.07 -20.96
CA ARG A 159 -3.69 7.68 -20.49
C ARG A 159 -4.89 6.76 -20.74
N GLU A 160 -4.94 6.17 -21.91
CA GLU A 160 -6.03 5.33 -22.36
C GLU A 160 -6.13 4.05 -21.48
N ASP A 161 -4.97 3.42 -21.21
CA ASP A 161 -4.92 2.22 -20.35
C ASP A 161 -5.45 2.54 -18.94
N PHE A 162 -5.07 3.70 -18.40
CA PHE A 162 -5.53 4.12 -17.08
C PHE A 162 -7.05 4.38 -17.05
N GLN A 163 -7.57 5.10 -18.05
CA GLN A 163 -9.00 5.40 -18.15
C GLN A 163 -9.86 4.15 -18.18
N LEU A 164 -9.43 3.14 -18.94
CA LEU A 164 -10.12 1.85 -19.02
C LEU A 164 -10.11 1.14 -17.67
N HIS A 165 -8.91 0.97 -17.07
CA HIS A 165 -8.78 0.26 -15.78
C HIS A 165 -9.57 0.95 -14.67
N TYR A 166 -9.53 2.28 -14.63
CA TYR A 166 -10.29 3.05 -13.66
C TYR A 166 -11.81 2.90 -13.84
N ARG A 167 -12.31 2.97 -15.05
CA ARG A 167 -13.74 2.82 -15.35
C ARG A 167 -14.25 1.43 -14.94
N VAL A 168 -13.50 0.39 -15.31
CA VAL A 168 -13.83 -0.98 -14.93
C VAL A 168 -13.80 -1.13 -13.41
N PHE A 169 -12.77 -0.60 -12.75
CA PHE A 169 -12.69 -0.59 -11.29
C PHE A 169 -13.92 0.08 -10.66
N ASP A 170 -14.26 1.29 -11.09
CA ASP A 170 -15.34 2.08 -10.49
C ASP A 170 -16.70 1.36 -10.58
N GLU A 171 -17.03 0.80 -11.75
CA GLU A 171 -18.28 0.07 -11.93
C GLU A 171 -18.34 -1.22 -11.08
N VAL A 172 -17.27 -2.02 -11.09
CA VAL A 172 -17.19 -3.25 -10.29
C VAL A 172 -17.22 -2.93 -8.80
N PHE A 173 -16.42 -1.97 -8.36
CA PHE A 173 -16.29 -1.64 -6.95
C PHE A 173 -17.58 -1.01 -6.39
N ARG A 174 -18.25 -0.14 -7.13
CA ARG A 174 -19.52 0.46 -6.73
C ARG A 174 -20.59 -0.60 -6.50
N LYS A 175 -20.76 -1.54 -7.44
CA LYS A 175 -21.70 -2.66 -7.33
C LYS A 175 -21.34 -3.57 -6.15
N LEU A 176 -20.04 -3.89 -6.00
CA LEU A 176 -19.55 -4.72 -4.89
C LEU A 176 -19.82 -4.06 -3.53
N HIS A 177 -19.46 -2.79 -3.37
CA HIS A 177 -19.64 -2.05 -2.12
C HIS A 177 -21.11 -1.96 -1.72
N GLN A 178 -22.02 -1.72 -2.67
CA GLN A 178 -23.45 -1.77 -2.46
C GLN A 178 -23.93 -3.15 -1.98
N ASN A 179 -23.46 -4.21 -2.63
CA ASN A 179 -23.80 -5.58 -2.26
C ASN A 179 -23.27 -5.94 -0.86
N MET A 180 -22.06 -5.49 -0.52
CA MET A 180 -21.48 -5.67 0.82
C MET A 180 -22.34 -5.01 1.89
N LYS A 181 -22.84 -3.80 1.66
CA LYS A 181 -23.80 -3.12 2.56
C LYS A 181 -25.09 -3.90 2.69
N ALA A 182 -25.62 -4.43 1.58
CA ALA A 182 -26.87 -5.19 1.59
C ALA A 182 -26.81 -6.52 2.33
N VAL A 183 -25.62 -7.13 2.44
CA VAL A 183 -25.45 -8.46 3.08
C VAL A 183 -24.95 -8.42 4.52
N ASP A 184 -24.50 -7.24 5.01
CA ASP A 184 -23.95 -7.12 6.36
C ASP A 184 -24.30 -5.78 6.98
N LYS A 185 -25.11 -5.80 8.05
CA LYS A 185 -25.61 -4.60 8.74
C LYS A 185 -24.52 -3.83 9.45
N TYR A 186 -23.45 -4.49 9.92
CA TYR A 186 -22.31 -3.79 10.52
C TYR A 186 -21.54 -3.03 9.44
N TYR A 187 -21.29 -3.67 8.29
CA TYR A 187 -20.65 -3.03 7.16
C TYR A 187 -21.48 -1.85 6.62
N GLU A 188 -22.80 -2.01 6.48
CA GLU A 188 -23.69 -0.94 6.06
C GLU A 188 -23.57 0.30 6.95
N ARG A 189 -23.50 0.10 8.26
CA ARG A 189 -23.49 1.18 9.26
C ARG A 189 -22.12 1.83 9.42
N TYR A 190 -21.05 1.06 9.38
CA TYR A 190 -19.71 1.50 9.80
C TYR A 190 -18.67 1.57 8.69
N ALA A 191 -18.92 1.07 7.49
CA ALA A 191 -18.02 1.31 6.36
C ALA A 191 -18.25 2.72 5.81
N SER A 192 -17.31 3.63 6.09
CA SER A 192 -17.52 5.06 5.83
C SER A 192 -16.77 5.56 4.61
N ASN A 193 -15.45 5.55 4.64
CA ASN A 193 -14.62 6.11 3.59
C ASN A 193 -13.83 5.02 2.87
N VAL A 194 -13.74 5.16 1.56
CA VAL A 194 -12.86 4.35 0.72
C VAL A 194 -11.73 5.26 0.24
N GLN A 195 -10.51 4.85 0.52
CA GLN A 195 -9.33 5.64 0.20
C GLN A 195 -8.39 4.84 -0.70
N PHE A 196 -7.90 5.46 -1.76
CA PHE A 196 -6.80 4.88 -2.51
C PHE A 196 -5.54 4.84 -1.65
N ALA A 197 -4.82 3.74 -1.71
CA ALA A 197 -3.56 3.53 -1.02
C ALA A 197 -2.43 3.20 -2.00
N GLY A 198 -1.27 2.86 -1.48
CA GLY A 198 -0.17 2.32 -2.24
C GLY A 198 0.46 3.26 -3.28
N SER A 199 1.13 2.67 -4.26
CA SER A 199 1.91 3.42 -5.24
C SER A 199 1.07 4.21 -6.23
N HIS A 200 -0.18 3.82 -6.43
CA HIS A 200 -1.13 4.56 -7.27
C HIS A 200 -1.51 5.88 -6.61
N TYR A 201 -1.91 5.84 -5.35
CA TYR A 201 -2.28 7.03 -4.57
C TYR A 201 -1.15 8.05 -4.45
N ASP A 202 0.08 7.57 -4.29
CA ASP A 202 1.29 8.40 -4.22
C ASP A 202 1.74 8.94 -5.58
N ARG A 203 1.13 8.48 -6.69
CA ARG A 203 1.55 8.76 -8.07
C ARG A 203 2.98 8.27 -8.38
N LEU A 204 3.35 7.13 -7.81
CA LEU A 204 4.68 6.53 -7.94
C LEU A 204 4.65 5.19 -8.69
N ARG A 205 3.52 4.86 -9.32
CA ARG A 205 3.38 3.63 -10.08
C ARG A 205 4.16 3.69 -11.41
N ILE A 206 4.59 2.52 -11.95
CA ILE A 206 5.39 2.40 -13.18
C ILE A 206 4.67 1.44 -14.15
N ARG A 207 4.58 1.73 -15.42
CA ARG A 207 4.08 0.95 -16.56
C ARG A 207 2.56 0.79 -16.68
N LYS A 208 1.93 -0.14 -15.99
CA LYS A 208 0.52 -0.50 -16.19
C LYS A 208 -0.35 -0.19 -14.96
N PRO A 209 -1.61 0.18 -15.14
CA PRO A 209 -2.56 0.40 -14.05
C PRO A 209 -3.29 -0.90 -13.65
N ASP A 210 -2.57 -2.02 -13.60
CA ASP A 210 -3.12 -3.36 -13.42
C ASP A 210 -3.29 -3.80 -11.95
N GLU A 211 -3.10 -2.87 -11.00
CA GLU A 211 -3.33 -3.12 -9.57
C GLU A 211 -3.77 -1.84 -8.86
N PHE A 212 -4.81 -1.89 -8.05
CA PHE A 212 -5.22 -0.82 -7.16
C PHE A 212 -5.22 -1.29 -5.72
N ASP A 213 -4.68 -0.47 -4.83
CA ASP A 213 -4.73 -0.66 -3.38
C ASP A 213 -5.81 0.26 -2.80
N MET A 214 -6.74 -0.30 -2.03
CA MET A 214 -7.85 0.45 -1.44
C MET A 214 -7.96 0.16 0.04
N ASP A 215 -7.92 1.19 0.87
CA ASP A 215 -8.27 1.10 2.29
C ASP A 215 -9.75 1.45 2.48
N ILE A 216 -10.50 0.52 3.08
CA ILE A 216 -11.90 0.73 3.44
C ILE A 216 -11.96 1.01 4.94
N VAL A 217 -12.28 2.24 5.30
CA VAL A 217 -12.33 2.64 6.71
C VAL A 217 -13.59 2.06 7.34
N ILE A 218 -13.38 1.24 8.36
CA ILE A 218 -14.44 0.63 9.17
C ILE A 218 -14.48 1.34 10.52
N GLY A 219 -15.62 1.90 10.85
CA GLY A 219 -15.87 2.47 12.16
C GLY A 219 -16.06 1.40 13.24
N VAL A 220 -15.89 1.80 14.47
CA VAL A 220 -16.26 1.01 15.65
C VAL A 220 -17.25 1.82 16.50
N PRO A 221 -18.20 1.16 17.20
CA PRO A 221 -19.28 1.83 17.92
C PRO A 221 -18.80 2.43 19.25
N VAL A 222 -17.69 3.15 19.24
CA VAL A 222 -17.05 3.74 20.42
C VAL A 222 -16.47 5.11 20.09
N ASN A 223 -16.27 5.92 21.12
CA ASN A 223 -15.54 7.16 20.97
C ASN A 223 -14.05 6.86 20.88
N MET A 224 -13.42 7.26 19.78
CA MET A 224 -11.98 7.04 19.55
C MET A 224 -11.10 8.06 20.28
N HIS A 225 -11.69 9.07 20.93
CA HIS A 225 -10.96 10.02 21.76
C HIS A 225 -10.68 9.42 23.15
N THR A 226 -9.51 9.72 23.67
CA THR A 226 -9.04 9.26 24.99
C THR A 226 -8.88 10.45 25.91
N ASP A 227 -9.22 10.26 27.18
CA ASP A 227 -8.71 11.13 28.23
C ASP A 227 -7.21 10.85 28.43
N PRO A 228 -6.32 11.83 28.21
CA PRO A 228 -4.89 11.66 28.40
C PRO A 228 -4.50 11.24 29.83
N ASN A 229 -5.35 11.61 30.83
CA ASN A 229 -5.11 11.32 32.24
C ASN A 229 -5.55 9.90 32.63
N ASN A 230 -6.40 9.26 31.82
CA ASN A 230 -6.90 7.92 32.11
C ASN A 230 -6.98 7.06 30.81
N PRO A 231 -5.83 6.62 30.27
CA PRO A 231 -5.80 5.83 29.04
C PRO A 231 -6.56 4.49 29.13
N GLU A 232 -6.68 3.91 30.32
CA GLU A 232 -7.38 2.63 30.54
C GLU A 232 -8.89 2.74 30.43
N GLU A 233 -9.45 3.91 30.67
CA GLU A 233 -10.87 4.19 30.44
C GLU A 233 -11.19 4.56 28.99
N SER A 234 -10.18 4.69 28.16
CA SER A 234 -10.38 4.91 26.74
C SER A 234 -11.10 3.74 26.08
N ASP A 235 -11.71 4.01 24.96
CA ASP A 235 -12.45 2.99 24.20
C ASP A 235 -11.51 1.92 23.61
N ILE A 236 -10.33 2.34 23.15
CA ILE A 236 -9.29 1.47 22.65
C ILE A 236 -7.94 1.96 23.19
N VAL A 237 -7.23 1.09 23.89
CA VAL A 237 -5.85 1.33 24.34
C VAL A 237 -4.90 0.94 23.19
N ILE A 238 -4.05 1.88 22.76
CA ILE A 238 -3.08 1.66 21.70
C ILE A 238 -1.73 1.37 22.34
N GLU A 239 -1.23 0.15 22.14
CA GLU A 239 0.03 -0.33 22.71
C GLU A 239 1.09 -0.46 21.60
N PRO A 240 2.05 0.48 21.48
CA PRO A 240 3.17 0.35 20.55
C PRO A 240 4.14 -0.70 21.08
N LYS A 241 4.25 -1.82 20.38
CA LYS A 241 5.08 -2.95 20.83
C LYS A 241 6.30 -3.18 19.94
N TRP A 242 6.15 -2.93 18.64
CA TRP A 242 7.23 -3.05 17.65
C TRP A 242 7.23 -1.85 16.70
N PRO A 243 8.38 -1.50 16.15
CA PRO A 243 8.45 -0.42 15.17
C PRO A 243 7.46 -0.61 14.01
N GLY A 244 6.60 0.37 13.80
CA GLY A 244 5.58 0.34 12.75
C GLY A 244 4.35 -0.53 13.05
N PHE A 245 4.23 -1.11 14.25
CA PHE A 245 3.10 -1.93 14.67
C PHE A 245 2.60 -1.56 16.06
N VAL A 246 1.30 -1.70 16.24
CA VAL A 246 0.62 -1.56 17.53
C VAL A 246 -0.22 -2.79 17.83
N GLN A 247 -0.55 -3.00 19.09
CA GLN A 247 -1.64 -3.84 19.53
C GLN A 247 -2.78 -2.96 20.00
N LEU A 248 -4.01 -3.39 19.77
CA LEU A 248 -5.22 -2.69 20.14
C LEU A 248 -5.93 -3.47 21.21
N ARG A 249 -5.97 -2.92 22.44
CA ARG A 249 -6.69 -3.54 23.56
C ARG A 249 -8.00 -2.77 23.81
N ALA A 250 -9.06 -3.52 24.00
CA ALA A 250 -10.36 -2.93 24.32
C ALA A 250 -10.31 -2.28 25.71
N GLY A 251 -10.57 -0.99 25.78
CA GLY A 251 -10.78 -0.24 27.01
C GLY A 251 -12.14 -0.52 27.62
N THR A 252 -12.43 0.15 28.74
CA THR A 252 -13.65 -0.07 29.53
C THR A 252 -14.93 0.18 28.69
N GLN A 253 -14.94 1.23 27.88
CA GLN A 253 -16.12 1.56 27.08
C GLN A 253 -16.35 0.56 25.94
N TYR A 254 -15.28 0.08 25.31
CA TYR A 254 -15.37 -0.95 24.27
C TYR A 254 -15.95 -2.26 24.84
N GLN A 255 -15.55 -2.63 26.03
CA GLN A 255 -16.06 -3.83 26.70
C GLN A 255 -17.56 -3.72 27.04
N LYS A 256 -18.05 -2.52 27.25
CA LYS A 256 -19.47 -2.24 27.58
C LYS A 256 -20.41 -2.17 26.36
N ILE A 257 -19.91 -2.32 25.12
CA ILE A 257 -20.72 -2.20 23.89
C ILE A 257 -22.03 -3.00 23.99
N LEU A 258 -21.95 -4.26 24.42
CA LEU A 258 -23.12 -5.15 24.48
C LEU A 258 -24.17 -4.73 25.52
N VAL A 259 -23.79 -3.96 26.53
CA VAL A 259 -24.71 -3.49 27.58
C VAL A 259 -25.26 -2.12 27.26
N ARG A 260 -24.42 -1.26 26.68
CA ARG A 260 -24.74 0.16 26.42
C ARG A 260 -25.71 0.36 25.25
N ASP A 261 -25.58 -0.43 24.21
CA ASP A 261 -26.10 -0.09 22.88
C ASP A 261 -27.58 -0.46 22.66
N GLY A 262 -28.29 -1.01 23.65
CA GLY A 262 -29.72 -1.24 23.57
C GLY A 262 -30.15 -2.01 22.30
N GLN A 263 -30.98 -1.41 21.45
CA GLN A 263 -31.46 -2.02 20.20
C GLN A 263 -30.34 -2.25 19.17
N ASP A 264 -29.29 -1.46 19.19
CA ASP A 264 -28.12 -1.60 18.30
C ASP A 264 -27.16 -2.70 18.74
N CYS A 265 -27.37 -3.32 19.89
CA CYS A 265 -26.55 -4.39 20.45
C CYS A 265 -26.32 -5.54 19.45
N GLN A 266 -27.32 -5.91 18.69
CA GLN A 266 -27.23 -6.98 17.67
C GLN A 266 -26.20 -6.66 16.58
N ILE A 267 -26.19 -5.43 16.06
CA ILE A 267 -25.24 -4.97 15.05
C ILE A 267 -23.85 -4.82 15.66
N ASN A 268 -23.76 -4.13 16.78
CA ASN A 268 -22.51 -3.78 17.44
C ASN A 268 -21.81 -4.96 18.08
N ARG A 269 -22.53 -6.07 18.31
CA ARG A 269 -21.94 -7.36 18.76
C ARG A 269 -20.77 -7.80 17.89
N LYS A 270 -20.78 -7.47 16.59
CA LYS A 270 -19.71 -7.81 15.66
C LYS A 270 -18.35 -7.26 16.11
N ALA A 271 -18.30 -6.01 16.55
CA ALA A 271 -17.08 -5.42 17.09
C ALA A 271 -16.58 -6.17 18.34
N HIS A 272 -17.50 -6.62 19.21
CA HIS A 272 -17.15 -7.38 20.40
C HIS A 272 -16.57 -8.77 20.05
N GLU A 273 -17.05 -9.41 18.98
CA GLU A 273 -16.56 -10.72 18.54
C GLU A 273 -15.11 -10.71 18.05
N TRP A 274 -14.57 -9.54 17.68
CA TRP A 274 -13.16 -9.45 17.25
C TRP A 274 -12.15 -9.55 18.40
N MET A 275 -12.58 -9.48 19.65
CA MET A 275 -11.68 -9.59 20.79
C MET A 275 -11.27 -11.05 21.06
N ASP A 276 -10.12 -11.19 21.72
CA ASP A 276 -9.74 -12.40 22.41
C ASP A 276 -10.11 -12.35 23.91
N ASP A 277 -9.75 -13.40 24.65
CA ASP A 277 -9.98 -13.53 26.08
C ASP A 277 -9.21 -12.46 26.90
N LYS A 278 -8.08 -11.97 26.41
CA LYS A 278 -7.29 -10.88 27.00
C LYS A 278 -7.71 -9.50 26.54
N LYS A 279 -8.84 -9.41 25.83
CA LYS A 279 -9.45 -8.16 25.35
C LYS A 279 -8.66 -7.44 24.23
N TYR A 280 -7.76 -8.13 23.53
CA TYR A 280 -7.15 -7.58 22.35
C TYR A 280 -8.03 -7.75 21.12
N ILE A 281 -8.10 -6.73 20.28
CA ILE A 281 -8.79 -6.76 19.00
C ILE A 281 -7.91 -7.51 18.01
N LEU A 282 -8.36 -8.70 17.59
CA LEU A 282 -7.62 -9.57 16.70
C LEU A 282 -7.79 -9.16 15.24
N ARG A 283 -6.67 -8.84 14.59
CA ARG A 283 -6.66 -8.53 13.16
C ARG A 283 -7.21 -9.66 12.29
N SER A 284 -6.95 -10.92 12.68
CA SER A 284 -7.44 -12.09 11.94
C SER A 284 -8.97 -12.14 11.91
N LYS A 285 -9.63 -12.06 13.08
CA LYS A 285 -11.09 -12.04 13.16
C LYS A 285 -11.71 -10.87 12.37
N PHE A 286 -11.08 -9.70 12.44
CA PHE A 286 -11.50 -8.52 11.68
C PHE A 286 -11.39 -8.73 10.16
N THR A 287 -10.24 -9.27 9.71
CA THR A 287 -10.00 -9.57 8.30
C THR A 287 -10.92 -10.68 7.79
N ASP A 288 -11.13 -11.74 8.58
CA ASP A 288 -11.99 -12.86 8.20
C ASP A 288 -13.46 -12.43 8.08
N TRP A 289 -13.92 -11.57 9.00
CA TRP A 289 -15.23 -10.93 8.86
C TRP A 289 -15.33 -10.14 7.56
N PHE A 290 -14.35 -9.27 7.28
CA PHE A 290 -14.35 -8.44 6.07
C PHE A 290 -14.37 -9.27 4.79
N LYS A 291 -13.52 -10.32 4.72
CA LYS A 291 -13.50 -11.28 3.59
C LYS A 291 -14.84 -12.00 3.43
N SER A 292 -15.46 -12.40 4.54
CA SER A 292 -16.79 -13.01 4.52
C SER A 292 -17.84 -12.06 3.96
N VAL A 293 -17.84 -10.80 4.36
CA VAL A 293 -18.74 -9.76 3.81
C VAL A 293 -18.50 -9.58 2.31
N GLY A 294 -17.23 -9.48 1.90
CA GLY A 294 -16.85 -9.36 0.50
C GLY A 294 -17.32 -10.52 -0.36
N ASN A 295 -17.09 -11.76 0.08
CA ASN A 295 -17.53 -12.96 -0.64
C ASN A 295 -19.06 -13.03 -0.74
N ARG A 296 -19.79 -12.72 0.33
CA ARG A 296 -21.26 -12.63 0.29
C ARG A 296 -21.75 -11.53 -0.65
N GLY A 297 -21.02 -10.40 -0.72
CA GLY A 297 -21.30 -9.31 -1.67
C GLY A 297 -21.07 -9.74 -3.12
N LEU A 298 -20.01 -10.49 -3.42
CA LEU A 298 -19.76 -11.07 -4.75
C LEU A 298 -20.84 -12.06 -5.18
N ASN A 299 -21.36 -12.87 -4.26
CA ASN A 299 -22.44 -13.82 -4.55
C ASN A 299 -23.76 -13.15 -4.97
N LYS A 300 -23.85 -11.82 -4.92
CA LYS A 300 -24.98 -11.04 -5.44
C LYS A 300 -24.79 -10.56 -6.89
N PHE A 301 -23.62 -10.80 -7.48
CA PHE A 301 -23.40 -10.54 -8.90
C PHE A 301 -24.09 -11.62 -9.75
N GLU A 302 -24.38 -11.26 -10.98
CA GLU A 302 -24.67 -12.24 -12.02
C GLU A 302 -23.46 -13.15 -12.24
N THR A 303 -23.68 -14.32 -12.80
CA THR A 303 -22.60 -15.27 -13.08
C THR A 303 -22.44 -15.54 -14.56
N LEU A 304 -21.21 -15.68 -15.00
CA LEU A 304 -20.83 -16.13 -16.33
C LEU A 304 -19.77 -17.23 -16.16
N ASN A 305 -20.05 -18.44 -16.64
CA ASN A 305 -19.20 -19.62 -16.44
C ASN A 305 -18.81 -19.82 -14.96
N ASP A 306 -19.80 -19.79 -14.09
CA ASP A 306 -19.68 -19.92 -12.62
C ASP A 306 -18.84 -18.85 -11.91
N LEU A 307 -18.46 -17.79 -12.61
CA LEU A 307 -17.76 -16.65 -12.02
C LEU A 307 -18.68 -15.42 -11.92
N PRO A 308 -18.61 -14.64 -10.84
CA PRO A 308 -19.24 -13.34 -10.78
C PRO A 308 -18.83 -12.48 -11.97
N VAL A 309 -19.78 -11.78 -12.59
CA VAL A 309 -19.54 -10.94 -13.77
C VAL A 309 -20.14 -9.55 -13.58
N CYS A 310 -19.41 -8.55 -14.07
CA CYS A 310 -19.89 -7.19 -14.22
C CYS A 310 -19.75 -6.77 -15.68
N TYR A 311 -20.81 -6.17 -16.23
CA TYR A 311 -20.78 -5.64 -17.59
C TYR A 311 -20.44 -4.15 -17.56
N VAL A 312 -19.36 -3.76 -18.25
CA VAL A 312 -18.94 -2.38 -18.38
C VAL A 312 -18.90 -2.03 -19.88
N ASP A 313 -19.68 -1.06 -20.29
CA ASP A 313 -19.86 -0.69 -21.71
C ASP A 313 -20.18 -1.92 -22.61
N GLY A 314 -21.00 -2.87 -22.11
CA GLY A 314 -21.38 -4.10 -22.80
C GLY A 314 -20.31 -5.21 -22.79
N THR A 315 -19.12 -4.94 -22.27
CA THR A 315 -18.05 -5.95 -22.16
C THR A 315 -18.16 -6.69 -20.82
N PRO A 316 -18.14 -8.03 -20.80
CA PRO A 316 -18.15 -8.82 -19.58
C PRO A 316 -16.77 -8.83 -18.92
N TYR A 317 -16.73 -8.56 -17.62
CA TYR A 317 -15.57 -8.67 -16.77
C TYR A 317 -15.86 -9.67 -15.65
N THR A 318 -15.18 -10.81 -15.66
CA THR A 318 -15.30 -11.83 -14.62
C THR A 318 -14.45 -11.47 -13.42
N ILE A 319 -14.92 -11.86 -12.24
CA ILE A 319 -14.28 -11.50 -10.97
C ILE A 319 -13.91 -12.79 -10.24
N ARG A 320 -12.63 -12.92 -9.89
CA ARG A 320 -12.11 -13.95 -9.00
C ARG A 320 -11.58 -13.34 -7.72
N THR A 321 -11.50 -14.13 -6.67
CA THR A 321 -10.89 -13.70 -5.41
C THR A 321 -9.63 -14.48 -5.15
N THR A 322 -8.64 -13.76 -4.63
CA THR A 322 -7.45 -14.36 -4.05
C THR A 322 -7.23 -13.76 -2.66
N SER A 323 -6.52 -14.45 -1.80
CA SER A 323 -6.14 -13.88 -0.51
C SER A 323 -4.63 -13.85 -0.41
N SER A 324 -4.06 -12.66 -0.52
CA SER A 324 -2.65 -12.40 -0.33
C SER A 324 -2.47 -11.55 0.93
N GLY A 325 -2.00 -12.16 2.00
CA GLY A 325 -1.72 -11.44 3.25
C GLY A 325 -2.97 -10.80 3.89
N PRO A 326 -2.93 -9.50 4.23
CA PRO A 326 -4.05 -8.80 4.89
C PRO A 326 -5.15 -8.39 3.93
N ALA A 327 -4.86 -8.31 2.64
CA ALA A 327 -5.82 -7.89 1.64
C ALA A 327 -6.79 -9.01 1.26
N TRP A 328 -7.99 -8.63 0.92
CA TRP A 328 -8.91 -9.41 0.13
C TRP A 328 -8.81 -8.88 -1.30
N THR A 329 -8.14 -9.63 -2.16
CA THR A 329 -7.86 -9.23 -3.54
C THR A 329 -8.96 -9.74 -4.45
N ILE A 330 -9.59 -8.87 -5.21
CA ILE A 330 -10.42 -9.21 -6.36
C ILE A 330 -9.61 -9.05 -7.63
N VAL A 331 -9.67 -10.05 -8.49
CA VAL A 331 -9.01 -10.08 -9.80
C VAL A 331 -10.10 -9.96 -10.85
N ILE A 332 -10.09 -8.87 -11.58
CA ILE A 332 -11.08 -8.52 -12.61
C ILE A 332 -10.43 -8.80 -13.97
N GLU A 333 -11.06 -9.66 -14.77
CA GLU A 333 -10.48 -10.15 -16.02
C GLU A 333 -11.47 -10.11 -17.18
N SER A 334 -10.95 -9.77 -18.35
CA SER A 334 -11.61 -9.93 -19.65
C SER A 334 -10.54 -10.19 -20.71
N ARG A 335 -10.91 -10.36 -21.98
CA ARG A 335 -9.97 -10.63 -23.06
C ARG A 335 -8.93 -9.50 -23.17
N GLY A 336 -7.66 -9.80 -22.83
CA GLY A 336 -6.55 -8.83 -22.89
C GLY A 336 -6.54 -7.80 -21.75
N PHE A 337 -7.44 -7.94 -20.76
CA PHE A 337 -7.55 -7.07 -19.60
C PHE A 337 -7.39 -7.86 -18.31
N ARG A 338 -6.62 -7.32 -17.38
CA ARG A 338 -6.51 -7.80 -16.01
C ARG A 338 -6.30 -6.62 -15.06
N LEU A 339 -7.02 -6.63 -13.96
CA LEU A 339 -6.88 -5.66 -12.88
C LEU A 339 -7.00 -6.38 -11.54
N ASP A 340 -5.98 -6.29 -10.73
CA ASP A 340 -5.96 -6.77 -9.35
C ASP A 340 -6.32 -5.61 -8.40
N VAL A 341 -7.30 -5.81 -7.53
CA VAL A 341 -7.73 -4.79 -6.56
C VAL A 341 -7.59 -5.35 -5.15
N ASP A 342 -6.65 -4.79 -4.40
CA ASP A 342 -6.42 -5.11 -3.00
C ASP A 342 -7.32 -4.27 -2.11
N LEU A 343 -8.30 -4.92 -1.46
CA LEU A 343 -9.22 -4.30 -0.52
C LEU A 343 -8.78 -4.61 0.90
N VAL A 344 -8.44 -3.56 1.66
CA VAL A 344 -7.92 -3.69 3.03
C VAL A 344 -8.85 -2.93 3.98
N PRO A 345 -9.44 -3.59 4.99
CA PRO A 345 -10.19 -2.86 6.00
C PRO A 345 -9.23 -2.12 6.95
N ALA A 346 -9.52 -0.88 7.29
CA ALA A 346 -8.68 -0.04 8.13
C ALA A 346 -9.46 0.52 9.32
N LEU A 347 -8.79 0.70 10.45
CA LEU A 347 -9.31 1.45 11.60
C LEU A 347 -8.65 2.82 11.66
N LYS A 348 -9.44 3.86 11.95
CA LYS A 348 -9.01 5.26 11.95
C LYS A 348 -8.96 5.78 13.38
N PHE A 349 -7.87 6.46 13.73
CA PHE A 349 -7.67 7.11 15.02
C PHE A 349 -7.47 8.61 14.85
N PRO A 350 -7.96 9.45 15.77
CA PRO A 350 -7.67 10.87 15.78
C PRO A 350 -6.17 11.17 15.91
N GLU A 351 -5.71 12.29 15.36
CA GLU A 351 -4.29 12.65 15.38
C GLU A 351 -3.73 12.82 16.80
N ASN A 352 -4.53 13.30 17.75
CA ASN A 352 -4.14 13.44 19.15
C ASN A 352 -3.83 12.11 19.85
N ARG A 353 -4.18 10.97 19.22
CA ARG A 353 -3.80 9.61 19.64
C ARG A 353 -2.49 9.12 19.01
N TRP A 354 -1.78 9.98 18.26
CA TRP A 354 -0.49 9.61 17.68
C TRP A 354 0.55 9.27 18.75
N LEU A 355 1.46 8.36 18.42
CA LEU A 355 2.41 7.74 19.33
C LEU A 355 3.66 8.57 19.59
N GLU A 356 3.59 9.89 19.46
CA GLU A 356 4.70 10.79 19.69
C GLU A 356 5.34 10.56 21.07
N GLY A 357 6.68 10.62 21.13
CA GLY A 357 7.44 10.37 22.36
C GLY A 357 7.61 8.91 22.75
N ARG A 358 6.97 7.96 22.02
CA ARG A 358 7.13 6.51 22.23
C ARG A 358 8.04 5.89 21.16
N ALA A 359 9.21 6.46 20.94
CA ALA A 359 10.14 6.17 19.84
C ALA A 359 9.63 6.57 18.44
N TYR A 360 8.44 7.13 18.33
CA TYR A 360 7.89 7.69 17.11
C TYR A 360 8.16 9.19 17.03
N ARG A 361 8.45 9.66 15.83
CA ARG A 361 8.62 11.08 15.58
C ARG A 361 7.29 11.81 15.54
N PRO A 362 7.26 13.12 15.86
CA PRO A 362 6.07 13.95 15.65
C PRO A 362 5.71 13.99 14.16
N ILE A 363 4.42 14.09 13.88
CA ILE A 363 3.95 14.34 12.52
C ILE A 363 4.33 15.78 12.15
N PRO A 364 5.09 16.00 11.06
CA PRO A 364 5.42 17.35 10.60
C PRO A 364 4.15 18.19 10.40
N VAL A 365 4.17 19.46 10.76
CA VAL A 365 2.99 20.34 10.78
C VAL A 365 2.27 20.37 9.44
N GLU A 366 3.00 20.43 8.33
CA GLU A 366 2.44 20.40 6.97
C GLU A 366 1.85 19.06 6.55
N CYS A 367 2.19 17.99 7.29
CA CYS A 367 1.70 16.63 7.04
C CYS A 367 0.51 16.27 7.94
N ARG A 368 0.16 17.11 8.90
CA ARG A 368 -0.93 16.85 9.82
C ARG A 368 -2.24 16.63 9.08
N ARG A 369 -2.99 15.66 9.59
CA ARG A 369 -4.36 15.34 9.24
C ARG A 369 -5.12 15.18 10.55
N GLU A 370 -6.42 15.22 10.50
CA GLU A 370 -7.23 14.99 11.71
C GLU A 370 -7.11 13.55 12.24
N TYR A 371 -6.41 12.68 11.51
CA TYR A 371 -6.37 11.24 11.79
C TYR A 371 -5.10 10.56 11.28
N TRP A 372 -4.90 9.33 11.74
CA TRP A 372 -4.02 8.30 11.21
C TRP A 372 -4.74 6.95 11.26
N MET A 373 -4.19 5.92 10.62
CA MET A 373 -4.86 4.63 10.49
C MET A 373 -3.96 3.47 10.90
N VAL A 374 -4.62 2.33 11.14
CA VAL A 374 -3.98 1.02 11.21
C VAL A 374 -4.67 0.05 10.28
N VAL A 375 -3.89 -0.86 9.71
CA VAL A 375 -4.36 -1.94 8.84
C VAL A 375 -3.99 -3.30 9.43
N PRO A 376 -4.79 -4.36 9.18
CA PRO A 376 -4.64 -5.67 9.84
C PRO A 376 -3.50 -6.50 9.22
N LYS A 377 -2.32 -5.90 9.03
CA LYS A 377 -1.15 -6.58 8.51
C LYS A 377 -0.37 -7.28 9.63
N PRO A 378 -0.04 -8.58 9.47
CA PRO A 378 0.73 -9.31 10.47
C PRO A 378 2.16 -8.78 10.59
N ASN A 379 2.67 -8.77 11.82
CA ASN A 379 4.08 -8.63 12.07
C ASN A 379 4.73 -10.03 12.08
N LYS A 380 5.61 -10.29 11.12
CA LYS A 380 6.29 -11.60 10.98
C LYS A 380 7.65 -11.67 11.68
N SER A 381 8.05 -10.63 12.43
CA SER A 381 9.38 -10.54 13.04
C SER A 381 9.46 -11.33 14.36
N GLY A 382 9.62 -12.63 14.27
CA GLY A 382 10.09 -13.47 15.37
C GLY A 382 9.22 -13.56 16.61
N GLN A 383 7.90 -13.45 16.49
CA GLN A 383 6.98 -13.34 17.61
C GLN A 383 6.09 -14.56 17.75
N THR A 384 5.40 -14.61 18.86
CA THR A 384 4.42 -15.68 19.07
C THR A 384 3.26 -15.55 18.06
N PRO A 385 2.61 -16.64 17.67
CA PRO A 385 1.42 -16.59 16.82
C PRO A 385 0.33 -15.68 17.37
N GLN A 386 0.22 -15.57 18.70
CA GLN A 386 -0.75 -14.69 19.37
C GLN A 386 -0.39 -13.21 19.19
N ASP A 387 0.89 -12.86 19.30
CA ASP A 387 1.35 -11.49 19.02
C ASP A 387 1.13 -11.11 17.56
N GLU A 388 1.36 -12.03 16.64
CA GLU A 388 1.07 -11.81 15.23
C GLU A 388 -0.41 -11.50 14.97
N GLN A 389 -1.33 -12.24 15.62
CA GLN A 389 -2.77 -12.02 15.49
C GLN A 389 -3.23 -10.68 16.08
N ARG A 390 -2.55 -10.16 17.09
CA ARG A 390 -2.83 -8.88 17.76
C ARG A 390 -2.18 -7.69 17.08
N SER A 391 -1.21 -7.90 16.19
CA SER A 391 -0.43 -6.83 15.57
C SER A 391 -1.19 -6.13 14.46
N TRP A 392 -1.19 -4.79 14.50
CA TRP A 392 -1.77 -3.92 13.49
C TRP A 392 -0.69 -3.01 12.92
N ARG A 393 -0.58 -2.93 11.60
CA ARG A 393 0.39 -2.04 10.94
C ARG A 393 -0.10 -0.60 10.97
N ILE A 394 0.78 0.31 11.41
CA ILE A 394 0.56 1.75 11.31
C ILE A 394 0.55 2.16 9.84
N ALA A 395 -0.42 2.99 9.46
CA ALA A 395 -0.62 3.50 8.11
C ALA A 395 -0.81 5.02 8.15
N LEU A 396 0.08 5.72 7.46
CA LEU A 396 0.19 7.18 7.42
C LEU A 396 0.24 7.68 5.97
N GLN A 397 -0.56 7.07 5.08
CA GLN A 397 -0.50 7.33 3.64
C GLN A 397 -0.74 8.81 3.32
N ASP A 398 -1.72 9.45 3.97
CA ASP A 398 -2.05 10.85 3.73
C ASP A 398 -0.94 11.79 4.20
N GLN A 399 -0.33 11.49 5.35
CA GLN A 399 0.81 12.23 5.87
C GLN A 399 2.03 12.07 4.95
N GLU A 400 2.30 10.85 4.51
CA GLU A 400 3.40 10.54 3.60
C GLU A 400 3.21 11.17 2.21
N LYS A 401 1.97 11.23 1.72
CA LYS A 401 1.65 11.93 0.47
C LYS A 401 1.98 13.41 0.54
N GLN A 402 1.75 14.05 1.70
CA GLN A 402 2.09 15.45 1.90
C GLN A 402 3.60 15.71 1.92
N LEU A 403 4.41 14.80 2.47
CA LEU A 403 5.87 14.90 2.38
C LEU A 403 6.34 15.00 0.92
N LEU A 404 5.65 14.32 0.01
CA LEU A 404 5.97 14.31 -1.42
C LEU A 404 5.20 15.38 -2.21
N ASN A 405 4.44 16.27 -1.55
CA ASN A 405 3.65 17.28 -2.25
C ASN A 405 4.51 18.40 -2.81
N ASN A 406 4.03 19.08 -3.85
CA ASN A 406 4.67 20.24 -4.51
C ASN A 406 6.04 20.00 -5.15
N THR A 407 6.44 18.75 -5.39
CA THR A 407 7.72 18.40 -5.97
C THR A 407 7.53 17.41 -7.13
N TYR A 408 7.22 17.93 -8.30
CA TYR A 408 7.02 17.11 -9.51
C TYR A 408 8.28 16.28 -9.86
N GLN A 409 9.44 16.93 -9.92
CA GLN A 409 10.71 16.28 -10.23
C GLN A 409 11.08 15.18 -9.23
N LEU A 410 10.75 15.37 -7.94
CA LEU A 410 10.99 14.36 -6.92
C LEU A 410 10.27 13.04 -7.25
N ARG A 411 9.00 13.10 -7.66
CA ARG A 411 8.26 11.89 -8.04
C ARG A 411 8.84 11.19 -9.25
N GLN A 412 9.35 11.96 -10.23
CA GLN A 412 10.05 11.37 -11.38
C GLN A 412 11.31 10.63 -10.93
N VAL A 413 12.11 11.22 -10.04
CA VAL A 413 13.33 10.59 -9.52
C VAL A 413 13.02 9.35 -8.68
N ILE A 414 11.96 9.36 -7.86
CA ILE A 414 11.50 8.15 -7.15
C ILE A 414 11.17 7.03 -8.15
N ARG A 415 10.43 7.34 -9.21
CA ARG A 415 10.09 6.35 -10.26
C ARG A 415 11.32 5.82 -10.97
N LEU A 416 12.31 6.67 -11.25
CA LEU A 416 13.60 6.27 -11.84
C LEU A 416 14.37 5.34 -10.91
N LEU A 417 14.44 5.63 -9.59
CA LEU A 417 15.08 4.73 -8.63
C LEU A 417 14.32 3.39 -8.47
N LYS A 418 13.00 3.41 -8.54
CA LYS A 418 12.21 2.17 -8.57
C LYS A 418 12.52 1.36 -9.83
N LYS A 419 12.60 2.02 -10.99
CA LYS A 419 12.97 1.38 -12.25
C LYS A 419 14.39 0.79 -12.20
N LEU A 420 15.35 1.55 -11.62
CA LEU A 420 16.71 1.08 -11.36
C LEU A 420 16.70 -0.21 -10.52
N ARG A 421 15.99 -0.21 -9.39
CA ARG A 421 15.84 -1.37 -8.53
C ARG A 421 15.32 -2.59 -9.28
N ASP A 422 14.24 -2.38 -10.06
CA ASP A 422 13.58 -3.46 -10.81
C ASP A 422 14.49 -4.01 -11.91
N ALA A 423 15.10 -3.13 -12.72
CA ALA A 423 16.01 -3.52 -13.80
C ALA A 423 17.26 -4.24 -13.28
N GLN A 424 17.73 -3.88 -12.08
CA GLN A 424 18.90 -4.50 -11.45
C GLN A 424 18.57 -5.73 -10.60
N GLY A 425 17.30 -6.16 -10.54
CA GLY A 425 16.87 -7.33 -9.79
C GLY A 425 17.10 -7.23 -8.28
N MET A 426 16.98 -6.01 -7.70
CA MET A 426 17.18 -5.80 -6.26
C MET A 426 15.92 -6.16 -5.47
N ASN A 427 15.49 -7.42 -5.52
CA ASN A 427 14.24 -7.91 -4.97
C ASN A 427 14.12 -7.73 -3.44
N GLY A 428 15.25 -7.66 -2.73
CA GLY A 428 15.26 -7.38 -1.28
C GLY A 428 14.97 -5.93 -0.90
N ILE A 429 14.89 -5.02 -1.87
CA ILE A 429 14.59 -3.59 -1.64
C ILE A 429 13.14 -3.33 -2.03
N ALA A 430 12.26 -3.16 -1.06
CA ALA A 430 10.87 -2.78 -1.33
C ALA A 430 10.76 -1.34 -1.88
N SER A 431 9.73 -1.07 -2.69
CA SER A 431 9.42 0.29 -3.17
C SER A 431 9.29 1.30 -2.03
N TYR A 432 8.75 0.86 -0.89
CA TYR A 432 8.60 1.69 0.29
C TYR A 432 9.94 2.08 0.91
N TYR A 433 10.98 1.24 0.84
CA TYR A 433 12.33 1.56 1.33
C TYR A 433 12.95 2.70 0.53
N ILE A 434 12.77 2.65 -0.81
CA ILE A 434 13.16 3.77 -1.68
C ILE A 434 12.40 5.04 -1.30
N LYS A 435 11.06 4.97 -1.20
CA LYS A 435 10.22 6.10 -0.80
C LYS A 435 10.67 6.71 0.53
N THR A 436 11.05 5.86 1.49
CA THR A 436 11.55 6.28 2.81
C THR A 436 12.85 7.10 2.73
N LEU A 437 13.78 6.75 1.83
CA LEU A 437 14.99 7.57 1.60
C LEU A 437 14.62 8.99 1.17
N PHE A 438 13.62 9.14 0.32
CA PHE A 438 13.15 10.46 -0.09
C PHE A 438 12.46 11.23 1.02
N PHE A 439 11.75 10.59 1.93
CA PHE A 439 11.17 11.26 3.08
C PHE A 439 12.24 11.90 3.98
N TRP A 440 13.33 11.19 4.25
CA TRP A 440 14.46 11.70 5.00
C TRP A 440 15.12 12.87 4.29
N GLU A 441 15.33 12.76 3.00
CA GLU A 441 15.99 13.79 2.20
C GLU A 441 15.12 15.04 2.03
N VAL A 442 13.81 14.90 1.85
CA VAL A 442 12.87 16.04 1.80
C VAL A 442 12.91 16.80 3.10
N LEU A 443 12.93 16.11 4.23
CA LEU A 443 13.00 16.76 5.53
C LEU A 443 14.36 17.46 5.77
N GLU A 444 15.47 16.81 5.38
CA GLU A 444 16.81 17.40 5.46
C GLU A 444 16.91 18.66 4.59
N LYS A 445 16.47 18.58 3.35
CA LYS A 445 16.52 19.70 2.41
C LYS A 445 15.56 20.83 2.76
N LYS A 446 14.44 20.54 3.41
CA LYS A 446 13.52 21.57 3.88
C LYS A 446 14.23 22.60 4.77
N THR A 447 15.17 22.15 5.59
CA THR A 447 15.93 23.00 6.51
C THR A 447 17.21 23.55 5.87
N SER A 448 17.95 22.72 5.12
CA SER A 448 19.29 23.10 4.59
C SER A 448 19.23 23.83 3.24
N ASP A 449 18.25 23.51 2.37
CA ASP A 449 18.07 24.09 1.04
C ASP A 449 16.61 23.93 0.55
N PRO A 450 15.68 24.77 1.00
CA PRO A 450 14.26 24.64 0.67
C PRO A 450 13.92 24.64 -0.82
N THR A 451 14.83 25.16 -1.65
CA THR A 451 14.65 25.23 -3.10
C THR A 451 15.22 24.02 -3.85
N PHE A 452 15.93 23.14 -3.16
CA PHE A 452 16.69 22.02 -3.76
C PHE A 452 15.89 21.23 -4.81
N TRP A 453 14.68 20.80 -4.49
CA TRP A 453 13.84 19.99 -5.36
C TRP A 453 13.22 20.75 -6.55
N LYS A 454 13.20 22.08 -6.48
CA LYS A 454 12.66 22.95 -7.54
C LYS A 454 13.75 23.48 -8.46
N ARG A 455 14.92 23.78 -7.91
CA ARG A 455 16.05 24.41 -8.59
C ARG A 455 16.84 23.44 -9.47
N ASN A 456 17.00 22.20 -9.02
CA ASN A 456 17.84 21.22 -9.67
C ASN A 456 17.07 20.44 -10.75
N ASP A 457 17.75 20.11 -11.85
CA ASP A 457 17.24 19.27 -12.89
C ASP A 457 17.18 17.77 -12.48
N ILE A 458 16.52 16.98 -13.31
CA ILE A 458 16.30 15.55 -13.00
C ILE A 458 17.61 14.78 -12.93
N ALA A 459 18.60 15.11 -13.77
CA ALA A 459 19.90 14.43 -13.76
C ALA A 459 20.64 14.68 -12.45
N THR A 460 20.67 15.92 -11.98
CA THR A 460 21.26 16.30 -10.69
C THR A 460 20.57 15.62 -9.52
N LEU A 461 19.23 15.65 -9.49
CA LEU A 461 18.44 15.01 -8.45
C LEU A 461 18.59 13.47 -8.47
N PHE A 462 18.65 12.88 -9.65
CA PHE A 462 18.87 11.44 -9.81
C PHE A 462 20.23 11.02 -9.29
N LYS A 463 21.31 11.71 -9.70
CA LYS A 463 22.67 11.46 -9.20
C LYS A 463 22.73 11.56 -7.67
N HIS A 464 22.13 12.62 -7.11
CA HIS A 464 22.08 12.84 -5.67
C HIS A 464 21.39 11.67 -4.94
N MET A 465 20.24 11.22 -5.43
CA MET A 465 19.49 10.15 -4.77
C MET A 465 20.08 8.75 -5.00
N VAL A 466 20.76 8.51 -6.11
CA VAL A 466 21.57 7.30 -6.31
C VAL A 466 22.71 7.26 -5.29
N GLN A 467 23.39 8.38 -5.03
CA GLN A 467 24.41 8.48 -3.99
C GLN A 467 23.83 8.21 -2.59
N LYS A 468 22.71 8.83 -2.23
CA LYS A 468 22.03 8.58 -0.95
C LYS A 468 21.62 7.10 -0.79
N PHE A 469 21.16 6.47 -1.86
CA PHE A 469 20.83 5.04 -1.85
C PHE A 469 22.10 4.19 -1.65
N TYR A 470 23.20 4.51 -2.33
CA TYR A 470 24.48 3.85 -2.12
C TYR A 470 24.98 3.99 -0.67
N ASP A 471 24.93 5.19 -0.11
CA ASP A 471 25.35 5.47 1.26
C ASP A 471 24.54 4.66 2.28
N ALA A 472 23.23 4.52 2.05
CA ALA A 472 22.35 3.69 2.88
C ALA A 472 22.71 2.20 2.80
N LEU A 473 23.04 1.70 1.59
CA LEU A 473 23.52 0.33 1.41
C LEU A 473 24.88 0.10 2.05
N VAL A 474 25.80 1.07 1.96
CA VAL A 474 27.11 0.99 2.62
C VAL A 474 26.97 0.92 4.14
N LYS A 475 26.10 1.74 4.70
CA LYS A 475 25.76 1.72 6.14
C LYS A 475 24.97 0.45 6.54
N GLY A 476 24.41 -0.28 5.59
CA GLY A 476 23.50 -1.40 5.87
C GLY A 476 22.23 -0.97 6.61
N ASN A 477 21.79 0.28 6.43
CA ASN A 477 20.67 0.84 7.18
C ASN A 477 19.82 1.79 6.33
N ILE A 478 18.52 1.50 6.27
CA ILE A 478 17.47 2.42 5.83
C ILE A 478 16.50 2.57 7.00
N PRO A 479 16.62 3.64 7.80
CA PRO A 479 15.76 3.80 8.98
C PRO A 479 14.31 4.08 8.57
N TYR A 480 13.36 3.42 9.22
CA TYR A 480 11.94 3.69 9.01
C TYR A 480 11.62 5.14 9.37
N PHE A 481 10.93 5.85 8.49
CA PHE A 481 10.75 7.29 8.65
C PHE A 481 10.03 7.68 9.95
N TRP A 482 9.03 6.94 10.34
CA TRP A 482 8.22 7.22 11.53
C TRP A 482 8.83 6.71 12.83
N ASN A 483 9.77 5.76 12.76
CA ASN A 483 10.50 5.23 13.92
C ASN A 483 11.92 4.83 13.50
N LYS A 484 12.88 5.73 13.75
CA LYS A 484 14.28 5.59 13.33
C LYS A 484 15.00 4.37 13.90
N ASN A 485 14.47 3.78 14.97
CA ASN A 485 15.07 2.60 15.61
C ASN A 485 14.86 1.31 14.80
N HIS A 486 14.04 1.35 13.76
CA HIS A 486 13.80 0.21 12.88
C HIS A 486 14.59 0.36 11.58
N ASN A 487 15.49 -0.57 11.32
CA ASN A 487 16.21 -0.68 10.04
C ASN A 487 15.39 -1.51 9.06
N MET A 488 14.94 -0.93 7.98
CA MET A 488 14.07 -1.60 7.01
C MET A 488 14.79 -2.68 6.17
N ILE A 489 16.11 -2.70 6.18
CA ILE A 489 16.95 -3.67 5.45
C ILE A 489 17.77 -4.58 6.40
N GLU A 490 17.39 -4.66 7.67
CA GLU A 490 18.10 -5.47 8.68
C GLU A 490 18.15 -6.97 8.32
N ASN A 491 17.17 -7.46 7.58
CA ASN A 491 17.06 -8.86 7.16
C ASN A 491 17.84 -9.20 5.87
N LEU A 492 18.51 -8.21 5.25
CA LEU A 492 19.36 -8.48 4.09
C LEU A 492 20.68 -9.12 4.54
N ASN A 493 20.98 -10.30 3.99
CA ASN A 493 22.28 -10.91 4.25
C ASN A 493 23.42 -10.12 3.60
N SER A 494 24.64 -10.29 4.13
CA SER A 494 25.82 -9.54 3.70
C SER A 494 26.17 -9.75 2.21
N ASN A 495 25.92 -10.93 1.65
CA ASN A 495 26.21 -11.20 0.24
C ASN A 495 25.27 -10.40 -0.67
N THR A 496 23.98 -10.43 -0.41
CA THR A 496 22.97 -9.64 -1.13
C THR A 496 23.27 -8.15 -1.01
N LEU A 497 23.59 -7.67 0.20
CA LEU A 497 23.92 -6.27 0.42
C LEU A 497 25.17 -5.85 -0.37
N ASN A 498 26.21 -6.69 -0.39
CA ASN A 498 27.43 -6.43 -1.16
C ASN A 498 27.19 -6.47 -2.67
N GLU A 499 26.32 -7.34 -3.16
CA GLU A 499 25.89 -7.34 -4.56
C GLU A 499 25.21 -6.02 -4.93
N TYR A 500 24.26 -5.56 -4.11
CA TYR A 500 23.55 -4.29 -4.36
C TYR A 500 24.51 -3.10 -4.32
N LYS A 501 25.44 -3.06 -3.36
CA LYS A 501 26.50 -2.04 -3.30
C LYS A 501 27.31 -1.98 -4.60
N ARG A 502 27.76 -3.15 -5.12
CA ARG A 502 28.53 -3.20 -6.38
C ARG A 502 27.72 -2.66 -7.56
N LYS A 503 26.44 -3.07 -7.70
CA LYS A 503 25.57 -2.60 -8.78
C LYS A 503 25.39 -1.08 -8.76
N ILE A 504 25.11 -0.51 -7.59
CA ILE A 504 24.91 0.94 -7.46
C ILE A 504 26.25 1.70 -7.62
N ASN A 505 27.36 1.18 -7.10
CA ASN A 505 28.67 1.80 -7.28
C ASN A 505 29.07 1.86 -8.77
N SER A 506 28.83 0.79 -9.52
CA SER A 506 29.09 0.77 -10.97
C SER A 506 28.29 1.86 -11.71
N LEU A 507 27.03 2.07 -11.32
CA LEU A 507 26.22 3.18 -11.86
C LEU A 507 26.80 4.55 -11.46
N LEU A 508 27.26 4.71 -10.21
CA LEU A 508 27.85 5.98 -9.76
C LEU A 508 29.11 6.34 -10.55
N ILE A 509 29.95 5.36 -10.88
CA ILE A 509 31.14 5.58 -11.72
C ILE A 509 30.72 6.11 -13.11
N VAL A 510 29.72 5.50 -13.73
CA VAL A 510 29.19 5.98 -15.03
C VAL A 510 28.61 7.40 -14.90
N LEU A 511 27.88 7.69 -13.82
CA LEU A 511 27.28 8.99 -13.58
C LEU A 511 28.30 10.11 -13.31
N GLN A 512 29.54 9.78 -12.96
CA GLN A 512 30.64 10.76 -12.79
C GLN A 512 31.19 11.23 -14.14
N ASN A 513 31.04 10.44 -15.21
CA ASN A 513 31.49 10.81 -16.55
C ASN A 513 30.34 11.38 -17.38
N PRO A 514 30.27 12.71 -17.59
CA PRO A 514 29.19 13.32 -18.38
C PRO A 514 29.14 12.86 -19.84
N SER A 515 30.26 12.39 -20.40
CA SER A 515 30.32 11.89 -21.79
C SER A 515 29.71 10.50 -21.93
N ASP A 516 29.62 9.73 -20.86
CA ASP A 516 29.13 8.34 -20.85
C ASP A 516 27.65 8.22 -20.39
N TYR A 517 26.89 9.32 -20.49
CA TYR A 517 25.50 9.34 -20.03
C TYR A 517 24.64 8.24 -20.67
N LYS A 518 24.92 7.84 -21.91
CA LYS A 518 24.18 6.79 -22.62
C LYS A 518 24.26 5.42 -21.91
N SER A 519 25.38 5.13 -21.27
CA SER A 519 25.58 3.88 -20.52
C SER A 519 24.64 3.77 -19.30
N VAL A 520 24.08 4.87 -18.80
CA VAL A 520 23.10 4.87 -17.71
C VAL A 520 21.85 4.04 -18.08
N ALA A 521 21.48 4.00 -19.37
CA ALA A 521 20.33 3.22 -19.83
C ALA A 521 20.43 1.72 -19.45
N ARG A 522 21.63 1.12 -19.44
CA ARG A 522 21.85 -0.28 -19.05
C ARG A 522 21.45 -0.59 -17.61
N TYR A 523 21.46 0.41 -16.75
CA TYR A 523 21.09 0.26 -15.34
C TYR A 523 19.60 0.46 -15.09
N LEU A 524 18.94 1.24 -15.96
CA LEU A 524 17.53 1.59 -15.82
C LEU A 524 16.60 0.67 -16.61
N LEU A 525 17.12 -0.09 -17.56
CA LEU A 525 16.34 -0.95 -18.45
C LEU A 525 16.69 -2.42 -18.21
N THR A 526 15.71 -3.32 -18.38
CA THR A 526 16.00 -4.75 -18.42
C THR A 526 16.83 -5.07 -19.67
N PRO A 527 17.49 -6.23 -19.77
CA PRO A 527 18.26 -6.59 -20.96
C PRO A 527 17.44 -6.47 -22.26
N GLU A 528 16.20 -6.91 -22.25
CA GLU A 528 15.27 -6.86 -23.39
C GLU A 528 14.91 -5.42 -23.76
N GLU A 529 14.59 -4.62 -22.74
CA GLU A 529 14.28 -3.19 -22.93
C GLU A 529 15.50 -2.42 -23.44
N TYR A 530 16.69 -2.73 -22.91
CA TYR A 530 17.91 -2.09 -23.34
C TYR A 530 18.25 -2.42 -24.77
N GLN A 531 18.10 -3.69 -25.18
CA GLN A 531 18.29 -4.11 -26.58
C GLN A 531 17.37 -3.35 -27.52
N ALA A 532 16.09 -3.24 -27.18
CA ALA A 532 15.13 -2.45 -27.94
C ALA A 532 15.45 -0.94 -27.93
N TYR A 533 16.04 -0.45 -26.85
CA TYR A 533 16.35 0.97 -26.67
C TYR A 533 17.61 1.42 -27.42
N GLN A 534 18.54 0.50 -27.72
CA GLN A 534 19.79 0.80 -28.43
C GLN A 534 19.56 1.50 -29.78
N THR A 535 18.44 1.22 -30.45
CA THR A 535 18.08 1.88 -31.71
C THR A 535 17.79 3.39 -31.56
N PHE A 536 17.66 3.89 -30.33
CA PHE A 536 17.39 5.29 -30.03
C PHE A 536 18.62 6.04 -29.46
N LEU A 537 19.68 5.31 -29.09
CA LEU A 537 20.93 5.87 -28.57
C LEU A 537 21.92 6.25 -29.66
#